data_c74192006d62336106859a1190cfcce2
#
_entry.id   c74192006d62336106859a1190cfcce2
#
_cell.length_a   1.000
_cell.length_b   1.000
_cell.length_c   1.000
_cell.angle_alpha   90.00
_cell.angle_beta   90.00
_cell.angle_gamma   90.00
#
_symmetry.space_group_name_H-M   'P 1'
#
loop_
_entity.id
_entity.type
_entity.pdbx_description
1 polymer ?
#
loop_
_entity_poly.entity_id
_entity_poly.type
_entity_poly.pdbx_seq_one_letter_code
_entity_poly.pdbx_strand_id
1 'polypeptide(L)'
;VRNAGTLVGNIANGSPIGDSMPALICMDAKVLLRQGHQSREIELQDFYIDYQQNVLQAGEFIEAVLVPHKDRVWQLRSYKLSKRFDQDISAVCASFSIHLEKGEEHGKIANIRIAFGGMAGIPKRAKQTEAILKDQLWNEGIVHKAMSALSQDFTPLSDMRASQNYRQQTAANLLYRFYLETRQNDPMTCDQLDVFAGQG
;
A
#
# COMPACT_ATOMS: atom_id res chain seq x y z
N VAL A 1 -23.72 -2.19 -0.88
CA VAL A 1 -22.44 -1.46 -0.88
C VAL A 1 -22.25 -0.72 -2.20
N ARG A 2 -22.43 -1.37 -3.35
CA ARG A 2 -22.17 -0.81 -4.69
C ARG A 2 -22.91 0.51 -4.95
N ASN A 3 -24.13 0.68 -4.44
CA ASN A 3 -24.97 1.86 -4.67
C ASN A 3 -24.88 2.92 -3.56
N ALA A 4 -24.29 2.60 -2.42
CA ALA A 4 -24.27 3.48 -1.24
C ALA A 4 -22.86 3.81 -0.74
N GLY A 5 -21.86 2.99 -1.10
CA GLY A 5 -20.48 3.24 -0.71
C GLY A 5 -19.81 4.30 -1.60
N THR A 6 -19.03 5.20 -1.00
CA THR A 6 -18.22 6.17 -1.72
C THR A 6 -16.75 6.01 -1.37
N LEU A 7 -15.86 6.35 -2.31
CA LEU A 7 -14.41 6.35 -2.08
C LEU A 7 -14.05 7.32 -0.95
N VAL A 8 -14.60 8.54 -1.00
CA VAL A 8 -14.37 9.57 0.01
C VAL A 8 -14.87 9.13 1.39
N GLY A 9 -16.03 8.47 1.47
CA GLY A 9 -16.56 7.91 2.71
C GLY A 9 -15.67 6.82 3.30
N ASN A 10 -15.07 5.97 2.46
CA ASN A 10 -14.11 4.95 2.89
C ASN A 10 -12.84 5.59 3.47
N ILE A 11 -12.33 6.64 2.83
CA ILE A 11 -11.17 7.41 3.30
C ILE A 11 -11.49 8.12 4.62
N ALA A 12 -12.62 8.84 4.71
CA ALA A 12 -13.02 9.56 5.90
C ALA A 12 -13.21 8.64 7.12
N ASN A 13 -13.73 7.43 6.90
CA ASN A 13 -13.89 6.40 7.93
C ASN A 13 -12.55 5.91 8.48
N GLY A 14 -11.48 5.93 7.68
CA GLY A 14 -10.13 5.61 8.11
C GLY A 14 -9.94 4.20 8.67
N SER A 15 -10.73 3.22 8.19
CA SER A 15 -10.55 1.84 8.63
C SER A 15 -9.12 1.34 8.35
N PRO A 16 -8.43 0.76 9.35
CA PRO A 16 -7.08 0.21 9.15
C PRO A 16 -7.03 -0.93 8.11
N ILE A 17 -8.18 -1.51 7.80
CA ILE A 17 -8.34 -2.60 6.81
C ILE A 17 -9.10 -2.15 5.56
N GLY A 18 -9.21 -0.84 5.32
CA GLY A 18 -9.77 -0.31 4.09
C GLY A 18 -8.80 -0.52 2.92
N ASP A 19 -9.28 -1.10 1.83
CA ASP A 19 -8.45 -1.58 0.72
C ASP A 19 -8.01 -0.46 -0.24
N SER A 20 -8.72 0.68 -0.27
CA SER A 20 -8.39 1.78 -1.19
C SER A 20 -7.20 2.63 -0.73
N MET A 21 -7.01 2.81 0.58
CA MET A 21 -6.01 3.71 1.12
C MET A 21 -4.57 3.32 0.81
N PRO A 22 -4.12 2.06 0.91
CA PRO A 22 -2.74 1.69 0.56
C PRO A 22 -2.39 2.05 -0.89
N ALA A 23 -3.29 1.80 -1.84
CA ALA A 23 -3.08 2.16 -3.25
C ALA A 23 -2.98 3.67 -3.45
N LEU A 24 -3.91 4.43 -2.88
CA LEU A 24 -3.91 5.89 -2.97
C LEU A 24 -2.67 6.52 -2.33
N ILE A 25 -2.23 5.99 -1.18
CA ILE A 25 -0.99 6.43 -0.52
C ILE A 25 0.23 6.15 -1.42
N CYS A 26 0.31 4.98 -2.06
CA CYS A 26 1.39 4.66 -3.00
C CYS A 26 1.36 5.50 -4.28
N MET A 27 0.22 6.09 -4.60
CA MET A 27 0.03 7.03 -5.70
C MET A 27 0.32 8.50 -5.30
N ASP A 28 0.75 8.75 -4.07
CA ASP A 28 0.95 10.10 -3.50
C ASP A 28 -0.34 10.95 -3.56
N ALA A 29 -1.49 10.32 -3.32
CA ALA A 29 -2.78 11.01 -3.32
C ALA A 29 -2.89 12.00 -2.16
N LYS A 30 -3.61 13.10 -2.42
CA LYS A 30 -3.96 14.11 -1.42
C LYS A 30 -5.47 14.14 -1.19
N VAL A 31 -5.87 14.63 -0.03
CA VAL A 31 -7.25 14.99 0.26
C VAL A 31 -7.40 16.51 0.28
N LEU A 32 -8.43 16.99 -0.41
CA LEU A 32 -8.86 18.39 -0.33
C LEU A 32 -9.94 18.50 0.73
N LEU A 33 -9.63 19.20 1.81
CA LEU A 33 -10.54 19.45 2.93
C LEU A 33 -11.18 20.84 2.75
N ARG A 34 -12.47 20.94 3.04
CA ARG A 34 -13.22 22.19 2.94
C ARG A 34 -14.01 22.50 4.20
N GLN A 35 -14.01 23.77 4.57
CA GLN A 35 -14.88 24.37 5.58
C GLN A 35 -15.42 25.71 5.05
N GLY A 36 -16.69 25.79 4.70
CA GLY A 36 -17.29 26.98 4.06
C GLY A 36 -16.55 27.36 2.78
N HIS A 37 -15.92 28.55 2.77
CA HIS A 37 -15.14 29.04 1.62
C HIS A 37 -13.64 28.73 1.71
N GLN A 38 -13.16 28.16 2.81
CA GLN A 38 -11.77 27.81 3.00
C GLN A 38 -11.51 26.36 2.59
N SER A 39 -10.34 26.12 2.00
CA SER A 39 -9.89 24.76 1.67
C SER A 39 -8.41 24.61 1.97
N ARG A 40 -8.00 23.36 2.27
CA ARG A 40 -6.60 22.98 2.44
C ARG A 40 -6.34 21.58 1.91
N GLU A 41 -5.14 21.35 1.40
CA GLU A 41 -4.70 20.02 0.94
C GLU A 41 -3.82 19.37 1.98
N ILE A 42 -3.96 18.05 2.13
CA ILE A 42 -3.12 17.23 2.99
C ILE A 42 -2.76 15.95 2.21
N GLU A 43 -1.51 15.51 2.33
CA GLU A 43 -1.13 14.18 1.84
C GLU A 43 -1.97 13.11 2.53
N LEU A 44 -2.53 12.14 1.77
CA LEU A 44 -3.42 11.14 2.34
C LEU A 44 -2.74 10.32 3.45
N GLN A 45 -1.42 10.08 3.34
CA GLN A 45 -0.63 9.40 4.37
C GLN A 45 -0.61 10.13 5.72
N ASP A 46 -0.81 11.45 5.73
CA ASP A 46 -0.76 12.31 6.91
C ASP A 46 -2.17 12.70 7.40
N PHE A 47 -3.22 12.19 6.73
CA PHE A 47 -4.61 12.42 7.10
C PHE A 47 -5.01 11.67 8.38
N TYR A 48 -4.43 10.49 8.62
CA TYR A 48 -4.74 9.64 9.77
C TYR A 48 -3.74 9.87 10.91
N ILE A 49 -4.26 10.14 12.11
CA ILE A 49 -3.45 10.33 13.33
C ILE A 49 -3.33 9.00 14.08
N ASP A 50 -4.45 8.35 14.35
CA ASP A 50 -4.56 7.08 15.07
C ASP A 50 -5.85 6.35 14.69
N TYR A 51 -6.10 5.19 15.28
CA TYR A 51 -7.34 4.43 15.05
C TYR A 51 -8.58 5.30 15.25
N GLN A 52 -9.38 5.42 14.19
CA GLN A 52 -10.59 6.28 14.12
C GLN A 52 -10.34 7.77 14.42
N GLN A 53 -9.09 8.22 14.31
CA GLN A 53 -8.73 9.63 14.47
C GLN A 53 -8.06 10.17 13.21
N ASN A 54 -8.52 11.33 12.77
CA ASN A 54 -7.99 12.01 11.61
C ASN A 54 -7.80 13.51 11.87
N VAL A 55 -7.26 14.24 10.91
CA VAL A 55 -6.92 15.67 11.03
C VAL A 55 -8.07 16.61 10.72
N LEU A 56 -9.30 16.12 10.50
CA LEU A 56 -10.47 16.96 10.25
C LEU A 56 -10.74 17.87 11.45
N GLN A 57 -10.93 19.14 11.18
CA GLN A 57 -11.40 20.12 12.14
C GLN A 57 -12.93 20.14 12.19
N ALA A 58 -13.49 20.71 13.24
CA ALA A 58 -14.94 20.86 13.36
C ALA A 58 -15.52 21.60 12.15
N GLY A 59 -16.49 20.98 11.47
CA GLY A 59 -17.11 21.54 10.26
C GLY A 59 -16.33 21.34 8.96
N GLU A 60 -15.15 20.71 8.97
CA GLU A 60 -14.48 20.27 7.75
C GLU A 60 -15.06 18.98 7.21
N PHE A 61 -14.99 18.82 5.89
CA PHE A 61 -15.27 17.56 5.20
C PHE A 61 -14.28 17.35 4.05
N ILE A 62 -14.13 16.12 3.60
CA ILE A 62 -13.33 15.80 2.41
C ILE A 62 -14.16 16.13 1.18
N GLU A 63 -13.75 17.18 0.45
CA GLU A 63 -14.39 17.59 -0.79
C GLU A 63 -13.96 16.72 -1.97
N ALA A 64 -12.68 16.40 -2.05
CA ALA A 64 -12.11 15.65 -3.16
C ALA A 64 -10.87 14.84 -2.74
N VAL A 65 -10.56 13.83 -3.55
CA VAL A 65 -9.30 13.10 -3.52
C VAL A 65 -8.54 13.44 -4.79
N LEU A 66 -7.37 14.00 -4.64
CA LEU A 66 -6.48 14.39 -5.73
C LEU A 66 -5.47 13.28 -5.94
N VAL A 67 -5.52 12.62 -7.08
CA VAL A 67 -4.61 11.53 -7.43
C VAL A 67 -3.67 12.01 -8.54
N PRO A 68 -2.36 12.15 -8.27
CA PRO A 68 -1.42 12.56 -9.30
C PRO A 68 -1.38 11.56 -10.45
N HIS A 69 -1.35 12.05 -11.67
CA HIS A 69 -1.07 11.21 -12.82
C HIS A 69 0.39 10.75 -12.78
N LYS A 70 0.60 9.44 -12.71
CA LYS A 70 1.95 8.86 -12.79
C LYS A 70 2.23 8.38 -14.21
N ASP A 71 3.45 8.63 -14.68
CA ASP A 71 3.93 8.18 -15.98
C ASP A 71 3.98 6.65 -16.05
N ARG A 72 4.04 6.11 -17.27
CA ARG A 72 4.13 4.65 -17.52
C ARG A 72 5.40 3.99 -16.98
N VAL A 73 6.38 4.77 -16.57
CA VAL A 73 7.61 4.28 -15.91
C VAL A 73 7.37 3.78 -14.50
N TRP A 74 6.26 4.21 -13.86
CA TRP A 74 5.85 3.71 -12.56
C TRP A 74 5.12 2.38 -12.70
N GLN A 75 5.53 1.42 -11.89
CA GLN A 75 4.85 0.15 -11.75
C GLN A 75 4.11 0.10 -10.41
N LEU A 76 2.79 0.03 -10.46
CA LEU A 76 1.92 -0.09 -9.28
C LEU A 76 1.32 -1.50 -9.22
N ARG A 77 1.35 -2.11 -8.04
CA ARG A 77 0.64 -3.36 -7.74
C ARG A 77 -0.05 -3.25 -6.39
N SER A 78 -1.23 -3.85 -6.31
CA SER A 78 -1.99 -3.96 -5.06
C SER A 78 -2.44 -5.39 -4.86
N TYR A 79 -2.27 -5.88 -3.63
CA TYR A 79 -2.60 -7.25 -3.24
C TYR A 79 -3.51 -7.23 -2.03
N LYS A 80 -4.51 -8.10 -2.05
CA LYS A 80 -5.43 -8.31 -0.95
C LYS A 80 -5.38 -9.76 -0.51
N LEU A 81 -5.20 -9.98 0.77
CA LEU A 81 -5.31 -11.30 1.39
C LEU A 81 -6.43 -11.32 2.42
N SER A 82 -7.34 -12.27 2.28
CA SER A 82 -8.49 -12.48 3.14
C SER A 82 -8.71 -13.97 3.36
N LYS A 83 -9.54 -14.35 4.34
CA LYS A 83 -9.85 -15.76 4.63
C LYS A 83 -10.73 -16.41 3.57
N ARG A 84 -11.63 -15.64 2.97
CA ARG A 84 -12.53 -16.11 1.90
C ARG A 84 -12.12 -15.45 0.59
N PHE A 85 -12.39 -16.14 -0.49
CA PHE A 85 -12.02 -15.68 -1.83
C PHE A 85 -12.75 -14.38 -2.22
N ASP A 86 -14.02 -14.25 -1.83
CA ASP A 86 -14.87 -13.14 -2.26
C ASP A 86 -15.57 -12.47 -1.09
N GLN A 87 -15.87 -11.16 -1.21
CA GLN A 87 -16.64 -10.32 -0.27
C GLN A 87 -16.15 -10.40 1.20
N ASP A 88 -14.84 -10.50 1.40
CA ASP A 88 -14.26 -10.61 2.74
C ASP A 88 -13.38 -9.42 3.12
N ILE A 89 -13.25 -9.22 4.42
CA ILE A 89 -12.40 -8.19 5.02
C ILE A 89 -10.94 -8.63 4.93
N SER A 90 -10.06 -7.73 4.50
CA SER A 90 -8.63 -8.00 4.37
C SER A 90 -8.00 -8.36 5.71
N ALA A 91 -7.21 -9.43 5.74
CA ALA A 91 -6.21 -9.64 6.77
C ALA A 91 -5.03 -8.68 6.55
N VAL A 92 -4.52 -8.63 5.31
CA VAL A 92 -3.50 -7.69 4.87
C VAL A 92 -3.88 -7.17 3.48
N CYS A 93 -3.83 -5.85 3.31
CA CYS A 93 -3.87 -5.19 2.00
C CYS A 93 -2.54 -4.48 1.81
N ALA A 94 -1.83 -4.79 0.73
CA ALA A 94 -0.53 -4.20 0.42
C ALA A 94 -0.58 -3.49 -0.92
N SER A 95 0.05 -2.33 -1.01
CA SER A 95 0.27 -1.64 -2.28
C SER A 95 1.72 -1.19 -2.37
N PHE A 96 2.25 -1.32 -3.58
CA PHE A 96 3.63 -0.99 -3.91
C PHE A 96 3.65 -0.19 -5.20
N SER A 97 4.47 0.85 -5.25
CA SER A 97 4.71 1.65 -6.44
C SER A 97 6.20 1.89 -6.58
N ILE A 98 6.79 1.53 -7.72
CA ILE A 98 8.23 1.66 -7.97
C ILE A 98 8.50 2.35 -9.29
N HIS A 99 9.51 3.21 -9.30
CA HIS A 99 10.14 3.78 -10.49
C HIS A 99 11.59 3.31 -10.55
N LEU A 100 11.93 2.55 -11.57
CA LEU A 100 13.29 2.09 -11.85
C LEU A 100 13.92 2.95 -12.95
N GLU A 101 15.16 3.40 -12.73
CA GLU A 101 15.98 4.02 -13.77
C GLU A 101 16.36 2.98 -14.82
N LYS A 102 16.37 3.40 -16.07
CA LYS A 102 16.81 2.55 -17.19
C LYS A 102 18.35 2.55 -17.26
N GLY A 103 18.90 1.43 -17.65
CA GLY A 103 20.32 1.36 -18.04
C GLY A 103 21.20 0.39 -17.27
N GLU A 104 20.73 -0.19 -16.16
CA GLU A 104 21.45 -1.24 -15.42
C GLU A 104 20.69 -2.56 -15.46
N GLU A 105 21.40 -3.68 -15.34
CA GLU A 105 20.84 -5.03 -15.45
C GLU A 105 19.66 -5.29 -14.49
N HIS A 106 19.68 -4.68 -13.31
CA HIS A 106 18.62 -4.82 -12.29
C HIS A 106 17.75 -3.58 -12.13
N GLY A 107 18.10 -2.46 -12.79
CA GLY A 107 17.48 -1.15 -12.58
C GLY A 107 17.75 -0.56 -11.20
N LYS A 108 18.14 0.72 -11.15
CA LYS A 108 18.28 1.46 -9.90
C LYS A 108 16.92 2.00 -9.45
N ILE A 109 16.63 1.87 -8.16
CA ILE A 109 15.38 2.37 -7.57
C ILE A 109 15.46 3.89 -7.44
N ALA A 110 14.86 4.61 -8.40
CA ALA A 110 14.75 6.08 -8.32
C ALA A 110 13.76 6.50 -7.25
N ASN A 111 12.63 5.78 -7.15
CA ASN A 111 11.63 6.03 -6.13
C ASN A 111 10.81 4.76 -5.84
N ILE A 112 10.36 4.61 -4.60
CA ILE A 112 9.49 3.51 -4.18
C ILE A 112 8.52 4.00 -3.11
N ARG A 113 7.29 3.47 -3.14
CA ARG A 113 6.26 3.65 -2.12
C ARG A 113 5.72 2.29 -1.72
N ILE A 114 5.62 2.07 -0.44
CA ILE A 114 5.13 0.82 0.16
C ILE A 114 4.12 1.17 1.23
N ALA A 115 2.87 0.76 1.07
CA ALA A 115 1.82 1.03 2.05
C ALA A 115 1.00 -0.22 2.34
N PHE A 116 0.59 -0.33 3.60
CA PHE A 116 -0.19 -1.47 4.08
C PHE A 116 -1.45 -1.02 4.82
N GLY A 117 -2.52 -1.80 4.63
CA GLY A 117 -3.66 -1.90 5.52
C GLY A 117 -3.59 -3.22 6.30
N GLY A 118 -4.05 -3.20 7.54
CA GLY A 118 -4.02 -4.38 8.44
C GLY A 118 -2.70 -4.61 9.18
N MET A 119 -1.71 -3.73 9.00
CA MET A 119 -0.39 -3.85 9.64
C MET A 119 -0.19 -2.87 10.81
N ALA A 120 -1.09 -1.89 10.98
CA ALA A 120 -1.11 -0.91 12.05
C ALA A 120 -2.56 -0.49 12.34
N GLY A 121 -2.78 0.39 13.33
CA GLY A 121 -4.09 0.97 13.64
C GLY A 121 -4.65 1.90 12.54
N ILE A 122 -3.81 2.28 11.57
CA ILE A 122 -4.14 3.11 10.42
C ILE A 122 -3.51 2.54 9.14
N PRO A 123 -4.00 2.89 7.94
CA PRO A 123 -3.25 2.66 6.71
C PRO A 123 -1.91 3.41 6.77
N LYS A 124 -0.79 2.72 6.58
CA LYS A 124 0.53 3.29 6.90
C LYS A 124 1.59 2.90 5.87
N ARG A 125 2.51 3.84 5.59
CA ARG A 125 3.72 3.60 4.78
C ARG A 125 4.82 2.92 5.57
N ALA A 126 5.60 2.08 4.87
CA ALA A 126 6.80 1.44 5.36
C ALA A 126 8.04 2.33 5.14
N LYS A 127 8.10 3.49 5.81
CA LYS A 127 9.12 4.54 5.54
C LYS A 127 10.56 4.06 5.77
N GLN A 128 10.81 3.21 6.76
CA GLN A 128 12.15 2.65 7.02
C GLN A 128 12.54 1.64 5.95
N THR A 129 11.62 0.78 5.55
CA THR A 129 11.82 -0.18 4.44
C THR A 129 12.07 0.55 3.13
N GLU A 130 11.30 1.62 2.81
CA GLU A 130 11.52 2.44 1.63
C GLU A 130 12.90 3.12 1.63
N ALA A 131 13.37 3.60 2.78
CA ALA A 131 14.69 4.23 2.92
C ALA A 131 15.84 3.26 2.63
N ILE A 132 15.70 1.99 2.99
CA ILE A 132 16.68 0.93 2.69
C ILE A 132 16.74 0.65 1.17
N LEU A 133 15.60 0.72 0.50
CA LEU A 133 15.48 0.40 -0.93
C LEU A 133 15.90 1.56 -1.84
N LYS A 134 15.73 2.79 -1.40
CA LYS A 134 16.00 3.99 -2.21
C LYS A 134 17.44 4.00 -2.68
N ASP A 135 17.66 4.35 -3.95
CA ASP A 135 18.97 4.47 -4.61
C ASP A 135 19.76 3.14 -4.71
N GLN A 136 19.16 2.00 -4.37
CA GLN A 136 19.74 0.67 -4.50
C GLN A 136 19.37 0.01 -5.84
N LEU A 137 20.12 -1.01 -6.25
CA LEU A 137 19.73 -1.87 -7.35
C LEU A 137 18.57 -2.77 -6.95
N TRP A 138 17.55 -2.87 -7.82
CA TRP A 138 16.37 -3.71 -7.58
C TRP A 138 16.68 -5.18 -7.79
N ASN A 139 17.38 -5.79 -6.84
CA ASN A 139 17.80 -7.18 -6.87
C ASN A 139 17.31 -7.95 -5.62
N GLU A 140 17.40 -9.27 -5.67
CA GLU A 140 16.91 -10.14 -4.61
C GLU A 140 17.55 -9.85 -3.25
N GLY A 141 18.85 -9.55 -3.23
CA GLY A 141 19.59 -9.28 -2.00
C GLY A 141 19.07 -8.06 -1.22
N ILE A 142 18.77 -6.96 -1.93
CA ILE A 142 18.21 -5.77 -1.29
C ILE A 142 16.74 -5.99 -0.86
N VAL A 143 15.99 -6.78 -1.63
CA VAL A 143 14.60 -7.12 -1.29
C VAL A 143 14.53 -7.94 -0.01
N HIS A 144 15.40 -8.93 0.19
CA HIS A 144 15.47 -9.69 1.45
C HIS A 144 15.82 -8.82 2.65
N LYS A 145 16.71 -7.84 2.50
CA LYS A 145 16.98 -6.84 3.56
C LYS A 145 15.74 -6.00 3.87
N ALA A 146 15.04 -5.56 2.83
CA ALA A 146 13.80 -4.79 2.97
C ALA A 146 12.68 -5.60 3.63
N MET A 147 12.52 -6.89 3.28
CA MET A 147 11.56 -7.79 3.93
C MET A 147 11.80 -7.87 5.44
N SER A 148 13.07 -7.99 5.86
CA SER A 148 13.44 -8.02 7.27
C SER A 148 13.16 -6.69 8.00
N ALA A 149 13.29 -5.57 7.29
CA ALA A 149 13.07 -4.23 7.84
C ALA A 149 11.58 -3.89 8.07
N LEU A 150 10.64 -4.60 7.45
CA LEU A 150 9.21 -4.37 7.67
C LEU A 150 8.79 -4.48 9.13
N SER A 151 9.49 -5.29 9.93
CA SER A 151 9.26 -5.40 11.38
C SER A 151 9.61 -4.12 12.16
N GLN A 152 10.42 -3.22 11.58
CA GLN A 152 10.74 -1.91 12.15
C GLN A 152 9.66 -0.87 11.85
N ASP A 153 8.93 -1.04 10.74
CA ASP A 153 7.83 -0.16 10.35
C ASP A 153 6.50 -0.55 11.03
N PHE A 154 6.31 -1.85 11.31
CA PHE A 154 5.01 -2.38 11.71
C PHE A 154 5.09 -3.35 12.89
N THR A 155 4.13 -3.19 13.80
CA THR A 155 3.84 -4.13 14.88
C THR A 155 2.34 -4.46 14.83
N PRO A 156 1.92 -5.36 13.90
CA PRO A 156 0.51 -5.66 13.73
C PRO A 156 -0.07 -6.41 14.93
N LEU A 157 -1.37 -6.23 15.16
CA LEU A 157 -2.10 -6.94 16.20
C LEU A 157 -2.54 -8.32 15.69
N SER A 158 -2.70 -9.26 16.65
CA SER A 158 -3.41 -10.50 16.42
C SER A 158 -4.91 -10.29 16.67
N ASP A 159 -5.76 -10.74 15.75
CA ASP A 159 -7.21 -10.71 15.87
C ASP A 159 -7.85 -11.97 15.26
N MET A 160 -9.19 -11.98 15.17
CA MET A 160 -9.94 -13.10 14.58
C MET A 160 -9.62 -13.35 13.10
N ARG A 161 -8.99 -12.38 12.39
CA ARG A 161 -8.67 -12.50 10.96
C ARG A 161 -7.31 -13.12 10.73
N ALA A 162 -6.31 -12.70 11.53
CA ALA A 162 -4.95 -13.19 11.37
C ALA A 162 -4.10 -12.92 12.63
N SER A 163 -3.13 -13.80 12.87
CA SER A 163 -2.10 -13.56 13.89
C SER A 163 -1.09 -12.50 13.43
N GLN A 164 -0.41 -11.87 14.38
CA GLN A 164 0.70 -10.95 14.13
C GLN A 164 1.76 -11.58 13.20
N ASN A 165 2.19 -12.79 13.52
CA ASN A 165 3.22 -13.50 12.74
C ASN A 165 2.76 -13.75 11.29
N TYR A 166 1.50 -14.16 11.09
CA TYR A 166 0.94 -14.33 9.75
C TYR A 166 0.97 -13.02 8.96
N ARG A 167 0.55 -11.90 9.58
CA ARG A 167 0.55 -10.59 8.91
C ARG A 167 1.96 -10.16 8.52
N GLN A 168 2.95 -10.32 9.41
CA GLN A 168 4.34 -9.98 9.13
C GLN A 168 4.93 -10.83 8.00
N GLN A 169 4.74 -12.15 8.07
CA GLN A 169 5.21 -13.06 7.02
C GLN A 169 4.54 -12.77 5.68
N THR A 170 3.24 -12.52 5.71
CA THR A 170 2.47 -12.15 4.51
C THR A 170 2.96 -10.84 3.89
N ALA A 171 3.19 -9.80 4.69
CA ALA A 171 3.69 -8.52 4.22
C ALA A 171 5.07 -8.68 3.53
N ALA A 172 5.97 -9.45 4.12
CA ALA A 172 7.27 -9.77 3.55
C ALA A 172 7.14 -10.53 2.22
N ASN A 173 6.30 -11.56 2.18
CA ASN A 173 6.07 -12.35 0.96
C ASN A 173 5.43 -11.53 -0.17
N LEU A 174 4.54 -10.57 0.16
CA LEU A 174 3.96 -9.66 -0.83
C LEU A 174 4.99 -8.69 -1.42
N LEU A 175 5.95 -8.24 -0.62
CA LEU A 175 7.08 -7.44 -1.13
C LEU A 175 7.95 -8.28 -2.06
N TYR A 176 8.22 -9.54 -1.72
CA TYR A 176 8.96 -10.46 -2.60
C TYR A 176 8.21 -10.76 -3.89
N ARG A 177 6.90 -11.01 -3.81
CA ARG A 177 6.03 -11.16 -4.98
C ARG A 177 6.10 -9.93 -5.90
N PHE A 178 6.01 -8.72 -5.32
CA PHE A 178 6.16 -7.49 -6.08
C PHE A 178 7.50 -7.40 -6.80
N TYR A 179 8.59 -7.82 -6.15
CA TYR A 179 9.90 -7.92 -6.80
C TYR A 179 9.87 -8.88 -8.00
N LEU A 180 9.34 -10.07 -7.84
CA LEU A 180 9.26 -11.06 -8.92
C LEU A 180 8.47 -10.56 -10.13
N GLU A 181 7.41 -9.78 -9.91
CA GLU A 181 6.57 -9.18 -10.97
C GLU A 181 7.21 -7.94 -11.62
N THR A 182 8.17 -7.28 -10.96
CA THR A 182 8.71 -5.98 -11.41
C THR A 182 10.21 -5.98 -11.69
N ARG A 183 10.91 -7.07 -11.42
CA ARG A 183 12.33 -7.21 -11.79
C ARG A 183 12.49 -7.07 -13.31
N GLN A 184 13.58 -6.47 -13.75
CA GLN A 184 13.79 -6.19 -15.18
C GLN A 184 14.08 -7.47 -15.98
N ASN A 185 14.84 -8.39 -15.38
CA ASN A 185 15.19 -9.66 -16.00
C ASN A 185 14.17 -10.72 -15.60
N ASP A 186 13.47 -11.30 -16.57
CA ASP A 186 12.52 -12.38 -16.43
C ASP A 186 11.41 -12.07 -15.38
N PRO A 187 10.61 -10.98 -15.58
CA PRO A 187 9.51 -10.68 -14.68
C PRO A 187 8.45 -11.77 -14.74
N MET A 188 8.01 -12.25 -13.59
CA MET A 188 6.95 -13.26 -13.52
C MET A 188 5.59 -12.64 -13.76
N THR A 189 4.74 -13.34 -14.50
CA THR A 189 3.34 -12.94 -14.69
C THR A 189 2.48 -13.30 -13.46
N CYS A 190 1.32 -12.67 -13.32
CA CYS A 190 0.38 -13.03 -12.26
C CYS A 190 0.01 -14.51 -12.29
N ASP A 191 -0.17 -15.10 -13.49
CA ASP A 191 -0.53 -16.50 -13.65
C ASP A 191 0.57 -17.45 -13.17
N GLN A 192 1.84 -17.09 -13.37
CA GLN A 192 2.99 -17.88 -12.87
C GLN A 192 3.12 -17.83 -11.33
N LEU A 193 2.53 -16.83 -10.69
CA LEU A 193 2.53 -16.63 -9.24
C LEU A 193 1.21 -17.08 -8.59
N ASP A 194 0.23 -17.49 -9.38
CA ASP A 194 -1.05 -18.01 -8.90
C ASP A 194 -0.97 -19.52 -8.72
N VAL A 195 -1.08 -19.99 -7.47
CA VAL A 195 -1.07 -21.41 -7.15
C VAL A 195 -2.28 -22.18 -7.70
N PHE A 196 -3.31 -21.49 -8.17
CA PHE A 196 -4.50 -22.07 -8.79
C PHE A 196 -4.50 -21.91 -10.32
N ALA A 197 -3.52 -21.22 -10.91
CA ALA A 197 -3.38 -21.14 -12.35
C ALA A 197 -3.09 -22.54 -12.91
N GLY A 198 -3.98 -23.07 -13.73
CA GLY A 198 -3.86 -24.41 -14.33
C GLY A 198 -4.77 -25.47 -13.75
N GLN A 199 -5.69 -25.11 -12.84
CA GLN A 199 -6.76 -26.00 -12.36
C GLN A 199 -8.10 -25.78 -13.07
N GLY A 200 -8.11 -25.07 -14.21
CA GLY A 200 -9.29 -24.79 -15.04
C GLY A 200 -9.34 -25.67 -16.29
#